data_d5a908d76eefd5ce05fcb71eb110488b
#
_entry.id   d5a908d76eefd5ce05fcb71eb110488b
#
_cell.length_a   1.000
_cell.length_b   1.000
_cell.length_c   1.000
_cell.angle_alpha   90.00
_cell.angle_beta   90.00
_cell.angle_gamma   90.00
#
_symmetry.space_group_name_H-M   'P 1'
#
loop_
_entity.id
_entity.type
_entity.pdbx_description
1 polymer ?
#
loop_
_entity_poly.entity_id
_entity_poly.type
_entity_poly.pdbx_seq_one_letter_code
_entity_poly.pdbx_strand_id
1 'polypeptide(L)'
;MSENFNNHPSLTNWELVSTHPKQKNWTWKTLFNFWANNIQTVIGFSLIVSLYLAYNLNGLTVFVGTILAGFIVVWMTNLSGKPCQKMGIPFPVFLRMTMGVYGARYAAILRGLVAIFMFGTQTFFISKSVGFLIRITIFSFDENLMSKEIFNQFFLELGLIDWSSLIITAIIQYYLFTSNIKTIKNIINFSGISVYLSMLFFVYIIYSKIEVDLLNSFHSIFKFDEALNIQNAIPLITVFGTMFAYFSIIIVNFGDYSKHLKNETELEIGNYSLLLNIILFSSMAVFITLGTDIFFNKQLINLERVLTNPTDIVAQLDQTNITITVLIFVIISSVGTNLIANYIPSSYSLINFMPSKLSIKSSGLIISVLGFFIGGIWVSIISQIGLLSIVDTVAAFFGPIFGVIIVDYYFVKKQAYNPKDLFSSDPNGEYYFSGGWSLKAFYAIFIAFIFSAATIWNENFRFLQSYAWFIGAFTGGLLQYLLSKK
;
A
#
# COMPACT_ATOMS: atom_id res chain seq x y z
N MET A 1 -22.14 -6.07 37.23
CA MET A 1 -23.26 -6.51 36.36
C MET A 1 -22.67 -6.86 35.01
N SER A 2 -22.59 -8.15 34.69
CA SER A 2 -22.28 -8.63 33.36
C SER A 2 -23.53 -8.48 32.51
N GLU A 3 -23.69 -7.33 31.84
CA GLU A 3 -24.69 -7.25 30.79
C GLU A 3 -24.32 -8.27 29.73
N ASN A 4 -25.17 -9.28 29.53
CA ASN A 4 -25.09 -10.24 28.45
C ASN A 4 -25.20 -9.47 27.15
N PHE A 5 -24.04 -9.12 26.57
CA PHE A 5 -24.01 -8.61 25.21
C PHE A 5 -24.46 -9.74 24.29
N ASN A 6 -25.62 -9.59 23.65
CA ASN A 6 -26.08 -10.50 22.60
C ASN A 6 -25.19 -10.37 21.36
N ASN A 7 -23.91 -10.71 21.53
CA ASN A 7 -22.96 -10.74 20.44
C ASN A 7 -23.29 -11.91 19.52
N HIS A 8 -23.78 -11.64 18.33
CA HIS A 8 -24.11 -12.69 17.38
C HIS A 8 -22.83 -13.35 16.85
N PRO A 9 -22.66 -14.69 16.95
CA PRO A 9 -21.42 -15.37 16.56
C PRO A 9 -20.99 -15.09 15.11
N SER A 10 -21.94 -14.81 14.21
CA SER A 10 -21.63 -14.49 12.82
C SER A 10 -21.07 -13.08 12.60
N LEU A 11 -21.00 -12.24 13.63
CA LEU A 11 -20.50 -10.85 13.55
C LEU A 11 -19.27 -10.61 14.46
N THR A 12 -18.96 -11.55 15.35
CA THR A 12 -17.91 -11.42 16.37
C THR A 12 -16.70 -12.30 16.06
N ASN A 13 -15.54 -11.74 16.28
CA ASN A 13 -14.24 -12.42 16.24
C ASN A 13 -13.25 -11.59 17.08
N TRP A 14 -12.29 -12.21 17.73
CA TRP A 14 -11.27 -11.52 18.53
C TRP A 14 -10.54 -10.40 17.76
N GLU A 15 -10.32 -10.58 16.49
CA GLU A 15 -9.63 -9.61 15.64
C GLU A 15 -10.51 -8.40 15.26
N LEU A 16 -11.83 -8.57 15.34
CA LEU A 16 -12.82 -7.56 14.94
C LEU A 16 -13.33 -6.74 16.11
N VAL A 17 -13.35 -7.30 17.32
CA VAL A 17 -13.85 -6.60 18.51
C VAL A 17 -12.97 -5.41 18.88
N SER A 18 -13.54 -4.48 19.64
CA SER A 18 -12.83 -3.27 20.06
C SER A 18 -11.57 -3.59 20.85
N THR A 19 -10.46 -3.03 20.40
CA THR A 19 -9.17 -3.14 21.10
C THR A 19 -9.25 -2.45 22.46
N HIS A 20 -8.95 -3.18 23.54
CA HIS A 20 -8.97 -2.61 24.88
C HIS A 20 -7.96 -1.47 25.02
N PRO A 21 -8.28 -0.34 25.69
CA PRO A 21 -7.39 0.82 25.80
C PRO A 21 -5.96 0.50 26.28
N LYS A 22 -5.81 -0.47 27.21
CA LYS A 22 -4.49 -0.92 27.68
C LYS A 22 -3.67 -1.66 26.63
N GLN A 23 -4.29 -2.15 25.56
CA GLN A 23 -3.63 -2.85 24.44
C GLN A 23 -3.26 -1.90 23.32
N LYS A 24 -3.79 -0.68 23.31
CA LYS A 24 -3.42 0.37 22.37
C LYS A 24 -2.03 0.89 22.72
N ASN A 25 -0.99 0.35 22.08
CA ASN A 25 0.39 0.65 22.42
C ASN A 25 1.24 1.20 21.24
N TRP A 26 0.62 1.44 20.08
CA TRP A 26 1.28 2.07 18.97
C TRP A 26 1.40 3.58 19.22
N THR A 27 2.53 4.14 18.78
CA THR A 27 2.87 5.56 18.89
C THR A 27 3.16 6.14 17.52
N TRP A 28 3.34 7.45 17.44
CA TRP A 28 3.75 8.15 16.22
C TRP A 28 5.01 7.54 15.59
N LYS A 29 5.95 7.00 16.40
CA LYS A 29 7.16 6.32 15.91
C LYS A 29 6.82 5.06 15.11
N THR A 30 5.81 4.31 15.56
CA THR A 30 5.32 3.14 14.81
C THR A 30 4.65 3.57 13.51
N LEU A 31 3.91 4.68 13.50
CA LEU A 31 3.34 5.23 12.27
C LEU A 31 4.40 5.83 11.34
N PHE A 32 5.47 6.44 11.85
CA PHE A 32 6.61 6.84 11.03
C PHE A 32 7.16 5.63 10.25
N ASN A 33 7.43 4.52 10.93
CA ASN A 33 7.90 3.30 10.28
C ASN A 33 6.85 2.65 9.38
N PHE A 34 5.56 2.78 9.73
CA PHE A 34 4.45 2.36 8.86
C PHE A 34 4.48 3.13 7.53
N TRP A 35 4.60 4.45 7.56
CA TRP A 35 4.69 5.26 6.35
C TRP A 35 6.00 5.01 5.58
N ALA A 36 7.12 4.81 6.28
CA ALA A 36 8.37 4.39 5.67
C ALA A 36 8.17 3.13 4.81
N ASN A 37 7.57 2.08 5.37
CA ASN A 37 7.28 0.85 4.63
C ASN A 37 6.31 1.04 3.45
N ASN A 38 5.34 1.96 3.55
CA ASN A 38 4.37 2.18 2.48
C ASN A 38 4.93 2.98 1.30
N ILE A 39 5.84 3.92 1.55
CA ILE A 39 6.49 4.72 0.49
C ILE A 39 7.60 3.91 -0.18
N GLN A 40 8.36 3.18 0.61
CA GLN A 40 9.60 2.51 0.21
C GLN A 40 9.37 1.14 -0.42
N THR A 41 8.36 1.04 -1.24
CA THR A 41 8.13 -0.14 -2.07
C THR A 41 8.99 -0.07 -3.33
N VAL A 42 9.25 -1.19 -3.97
CA VAL A 42 9.87 -1.20 -5.30
C VAL A 42 9.05 -0.36 -6.28
N ILE A 43 7.72 -0.44 -6.19
CA ILE A 43 6.80 0.36 -7.02
C ILE A 43 6.91 1.85 -6.66
N GLY A 44 6.95 2.21 -5.37
CA GLY A 44 7.09 3.59 -4.91
C GLY A 44 8.42 4.21 -5.35
N PHE A 45 9.51 3.45 -5.26
CA PHE A 45 10.82 3.88 -5.76
C PHE A 45 10.76 4.16 -7.25
N SER A 46 10.31 3.21 -8.05
CA SER A 46 10.20 3.35 -9.51
C SER A 46 9.28 4.49 -9.90
N LEU A 47 8.15 4.68 -9.20
CA LEU A 47 7.20 5.76 -9.47
C LEU A 47 7.83 7.13 -9.25
N ILE A 48 8.42 7.36 -8.07
CA ILE A 48 9.05 8.64 -7.72
C ILE A 48 10.18 8.96 -8.69
N VAL A 49 11.06 8.01 -8.93
CA VAL A 49 12.18 8.19 -9.86
C VAL A 49 11.70 8.48 -11.28
N SER A 50 10.66 7.78 -11.74
CA SER A 50 10.10 8.02 -13.07
C SER A 50 9.53 9.43 -13.23
N LEU A 51 8.87 9.98 -12.21
CA LEU A 51 8.37 11.35 -12.23
C LEU A 51 9.49 12.37 -12.41
N TYR A 52 10.63 12.18 -11.71
CA TYR A 52 11.77 13.09 -11.80
C TYR A 52 12.58 12.94 -13.10
N LEU A 53 12.81 11.71 -13.55
CA LEU A 53 13.80 11.42 -14.60
C LEU A 53 13.17 10.99 -15.92
N ALA A 54 12.26 10.01 -15.92
CA ALA A 54 11.72 9.42 -17.14
C ALA A 54 10.74 10.38 -17.87
N TYR A 55 9.98 11.17 -17.14
CA TYR A 55 9.05 12.15 -17.70
C TYR A 55 9.67 13.52 -17.92
N ASN A 56 10.95 13.71 -17.59
CA ASN A 56 11.70 14.96 -17.74
C ASN A 56 10.98 16.20 -17.18
N LEU A 57 10.27 16.02 -16.06
CA LEU A 57 9.55 17.10 -15.38
C LEU A 57 10.53 17.91 -14.52
N ASN A 58 10.24 19.21 -14.36
CA ASN A 58 10.99 20.04 -13.43
C ASN A 58 10.91 19.44 -12.01
N GLY A 59 12.06 19.22 -11.37
CA GLY A 59 12.15 18.59 -10.06
C GLY A 59 11.36 19.33 -8.98
N LEU A 60 11.31 20.67 -9.03
CA LEU A 60 10.53 21.44 -8.07
C LEU A 60 9.03 21.21 -8.25
N THR A 61 8.54 21.10 -9.51
CA THR A 61 7.13 20.76 -9.79
C THR A 61 6.77 19.39 -9.25
N VAL A 62 7.64 18.39 -9.43
CA VAL A 62 7.45 17.03 -8.88
C VAL A 62 7.45 17.07 -7.35
N PHE A 63 8.41 17.77 -6.75
CA PHE A 63 8.52 17.88 -5.29
C PHE A 63 7.27 18.53 -4.68
N VAL A 64 6.86 19.69 -5.20
CA VAL A 64 5.67 20.41 -4.69
C VAL A 64 4.40 19.59 -4.89
N GLY A 65 4.19 18.99 -6.08
CA GLY A 65 3.04 18.13 -6.34
C GLY A 65 2.95 16.94 -5.39
N THR A 66 4.09 16.29 -5.12
CA THR A 66 4.17 15.17 -4.18
C THR A 66 3.87 15.58 -2.73
N ILE A 67 4.39 16.73 -2.27
CA ILE A 67 4.11 17.26 -0.94
C ILE A 67 2.64 17.65 -0.79
N LEU A 68 2.05 18.32 -1.79
CA LEU A 68 0.62 18.65 -1.77
C LEU A 68 -0.25 17.38 -1.70
N ALA A 69 0.07 16.34 -2.47
CA ALA A 69 -0.59 15.05 -2.37
C ALA A 69 -0.45 14.47 -0.96
N GLY A 70 0.75 14.51 -0.37
CA GLY A 70 1.00 14.07 0.99
C GLY A 70 0.12 14.78 2.03
N PHE A 71 -0.06 16.10 1.94
CA PHE A 71 -0.94 16.84 2.84
C PHE A 71 -2.41 16.36 2.76
N ILE A 72 -2.91 16.16 1.55
CA ILE A 72 -4.28 15.66 1.36
C ILE A 72 -4.42 14.24 1.89
N VAL A 73 -3.43 13.39 1.67
CA VAL A 73 -3.39 12.02 2.23
C VAL A 73 -3.40 12.06 3.75
N VAL A 74 -2.58 12.90 4.40
CA VAL A 74 -2.57 13.08 5.86
C VAL A 74 -3.95 13.50 6.38
N TRP A 75 -4.56 14.48 5.74
CA TRP A 75 -5.89 14.94 6.12
C TRP A 75 -6.94 13.83 6.01
N MET A 76 -6.97 13.11 4.90
CA MET A 76 -7.95 12.05 4.67
C MET A 76 -7.71 10.81 5.54
N THR A 77 -6.46 10.43 5.80
CA THR A 77 -6.15 9.34 6.74
C THR A 77 -6.52 9.68 8.17
N ASN A 78 -6.43 10.95 8.57
CA ASN A 78 -6.95 11.39 9.85
C ASN A 78 -8.48 11.26 9.91
N LEU A 79 -9.21 11.61 8.84
CA LEU A 79 -10.66 11.44 8.80
C LEU A 79 -11.10 9.98 8.94
N SER A 80 -10.45 9.04 8.24
CA SER A 80 -10.78 7.61 8.35
C SER A 80 -10.22 6.94 9.61
N GLY A 81 -9.08 7.43 10.10
CA GLY A 81 -8.37 6.85 11.24
C GLY A 81 -8.95 7.23 12.61
N LYS A 82 -9.39 8.48 12.82
CA LYS A 82 -9.91 8.97 14.11
C LYS A 82 -11.08 8.14 14.65
N PRO A 83 -12.12 7.84 13.85
CA PRO A 83 -13.21 6.98 14.33
C PRO A 83 -12.73 5.63 14.83
N CYS A 84 -11.90 4.96 14.02
CA CYS A 84 -11.40 3.63 14.34
C CYS A 84 -10.42 3.64 15.54
N GLN A 85 -9.60 4.68 15.68
CA GLN A 85 -8.75 4.89 16.85
C GLN A 85 -9.61 5.06 18.12
N LYS A 86 -10.64 5.89 18.07
CA LYS A 86 -11.54 6.17 19.20
C LYS A 86 -12.26 4.89 19.62
N MET A 87 -12.89 4.19 18.69
CA MET A 87 -13.68 2.98 18.93
C MET A 87 -12.82 1.72 19.15
N GLY A 88 -11.56 1.72 18.71
CA GLY A 88 -10.67 0.56 18.74
C GLY A 88 -11.03 -0.55 17.76
N ILE A 89 -11.74 -0.25 16.67
CA ILE A 89 -12.26 -1.21 15.69
C ILE A 89 -11.53 -1.10 14.35
N PRO A 90 -11.41 -2.21 13.58
CA PRO A 90 -10.85 -2.17 12.25
C PRO A 90 -11.84 -1.61 11.22
N PHE A 91 -11.33 -1.24 10.05
CA PHE A 91 -12.10 -0.72 8.93
C PHE A 91 -13.35 -1.56 8.58
N PRO A 92 -13.30 -2.91 8.45
CA PRO A 92 -14.49 -3.68 8.11
C PRO A 92 -15.63 -3.56 9.13
N VAL A 93 -15.33 -3.34 10.40
CA VAL A 93 -16.34 -3.11 11.44
C VAL A 93 -16.86 -1.69 11.38
N PHE A 94 -16.01 -0.71 11.08
CA PHE A 94 -16.43 0.67 10.86
C PHE A 94 -17.44 0.79 9.72
N LEU A 95 -17.29 0.03 8.64
CA LEU A 95 -18.26 -0.04 7.54
C LEU A 95 -19.68 -0.43 7.98
N ARG A 96 -19.83 -1.20 9.06
CA ARG A 96 -21.15 -1.65 9.53
C ARG A 96 -22.07 -0.50 9.91
N MET A 97 -21.51 0.59 10.41
CA MET A 97 -22.29 1.79 10.76
C MET A 97 -23.05 2.36 9.57
N THR A 98 -22.43 2.31 8.39
CA THR A 98 -22.95 2.96 7.18
C THR A 98 -23.64 1.97 6.24
N MET A 99 -23.06 0.78 6.08
CA MET A 99 -23.52 -0.20 5.08
C MET A 99 -24.40 -1.31 5.67
N GLY A 100 -24.53 -1.35 6.99
CA GLY A 100 -25.23 -2.41 7.71
C GLY A 100 -24.32 -3.58 8.08
N VAL A 101 -24.76 -4.35 9.08
CA VAL A 101 -23.95 -5.42 9.67
C VAL A 101 -23.56 -6.54 8.71
N TYR A 102 -24.40 -6.82 7.71
CA TYR A 102 -24.10 -7.79 6.65
C TYR A 102 -23.58 -7.13 5.39
N GLY A 103 -24.09 -5.95 5.04
CA GLY A 103 -23.62 -5.20 3.86
C GLY A 103 -22.13 -4.86 3.93
N ALA A 104 -21.60 -4.53 5.11
CA ALA A 104 -20.19 -4.27 5.34
C ALA A 104 -19.26 -5.42 4.91
N ARG A 105 -19.73 -6.67 4.89
CA ARG A 105 -18.92 -7.83 4.47
C ARG A 105 -18.51 -7.71 3.01
N TYR A 106 -19.43 -7.29 2.15
CA TYR A 106 -19.20 -7.22 0.71
C TYR A 106 -18.32 -6.03 0.33
N ALA A 107 -18.51 -4.89 0.98
CA ALA A 107 -17.63 -3.75 0.76
C ALA A 107 -16.20 -4.01 1.28
N ALA A 108 -16.07 -4.66 2.44
CA ALA A 108 -14.77 -5.04 2.98
C ALA A 108 -14.05 -6.08 2.12
N ILE A 109 -14.78 -7.08 1.57
CA ILE A 109 -14.15 -8.13 0.76
C ILE A 109 -13.56 -7.58 -0.54
N LEU A 110 -14.14 -6.53 -1.13
CA LEU A 110 -13.54 -5.86 -2.29
C LEU A 110 -12.12 -5.36 -1.96
N ARG A 111 -11.96 -4.71 -0.80
CA ARG A 111 -10.62 -4.29 -0.34
C ARG A 111 -9.71 -5.49 -0.07
N GLY A 112 -10.28 -6.56 0.50
CA GLY A 112 -9.57 -7.81 0.78
C GLY A 112 -9.05 -8.48 -0.49
N LEU A 113 -9.86 -8.58 -1.53
CA LEU A 113 -9.47 -9.20 -2.82
C LEU A 113 -8.32 -8.44 -3.48
N VAL A 114 -8.41 -7.11 -3.50
CA VAL A 114 -7.32 -6.28 -4.00
C VAL A 114 -6.04 -6.48 -3.18
N ALA A 115 -6.18 -6.54 -1.87
CA ALA A 115 -5.03 -6.77 -0.99
C ALA A 115 -4.41 -8.16 -1.21
N ILE A 116 -5.20 -9.22 -1.44
CA ILE A 116 -4.71 -10.55 -1.78
C ILE A 116 -3.96 -10.53 -3.12
N PHE A 117 -4.51 -9.86 -4.13
CA PHE A 117 -3.86 -9.69 -5.42
C PHE A 117 -2.50 -9.00 -5.29
N MET A 118 -2.47 -7.87 -4.59
CA MET A 118 -1.24 -7.12 -4.35
C MET A 118 -0.26 -7.88 -3.44
N PHE A 119 -0.77 -8.72 -2.51
CA PHE A 119 0.05 -9.60 -1.69
C PHE A 119 0.83 -10.60 -2.56
N GLY A 120 0.16 -11.25 -3.51
CA GLY A 120 0.79 -12.19 -4.44
C GLY A 120 1.82 -11.51 -5.35
N THR A 121 1.47 -10.35 -5.90
CA THR A 121 2.38 -9.50 -6.68
C THR A 121 3.65 -9.14 -5.90
N GLN A 122 3.49 -8.64 -4.69
CA GLN A 122 4.63 -8.27 -3.85
C GLN A 122 5.45 -9.49 -3.42
N THR A 123 4.79 -10.64 -3.16
CA THR A 123 5.47 -11.91 -2.86
C THR A 123 6.36 -12.35 -4.02
N PHE A 124 5.90 -12.19 -5.27
CA PHE A 124 6.72 -12.45 -6.45
C PHE A 124 7.96 -11.54 -6.48
N PHE A 125 7.82 -10.22 -6.28
CA PHE A 125 8.97 -9.30 -6.27
C PHE A 125 9.96 -9.61 -5.15
N ILE A 126 9.50 -9.99 -3.95
CA ILE A 126 10.37 -10.43 -2.85
C ILE A 126 11.11 -11.72 -3.25
N SER A 127 10.40 -12.67 -3.86
CA SER A 127 10.99 -13.95 -4.27
C SER A 127 12.09 -13.79 -5.32
N LYS A 128 12.03 -12.76 -6.17
CA LYS A 128 13.13 -12.43 -7.09
C LYS A 128 14.42 -12.12 -6.34
N SER A 129 14.36 -11.30 -5.29
CA SER A 129 15.53 -10.99 -4.47
C SER A 129 16.07 -12.23 -3.74
N VAL A 130 15.18 -13.09 -3.24
CA VAL A 130 15.55 -14.38 -2.64
C VAL A 130 16.18 -15.30 -3.69
N GLY A 131 15.62 -15.35 -4.90
CA GLY A 131 16.16 -16.13 -6.01
C GLY A 131 17.56 -15.67 -6.43
N PHE A 132 17.83 -14.35 -6.43
CA PHE A 132 19.18 -13.83 -6.66
C PHE A 132 20.17 -14.30 -5.60
N LEU A 133 19.79 -14.25 -4.31
CA LEU A 133 20.65 -14.77 -3.23
C LEU A 133 20.94 -16.27 -3.39
N ILE A 134 19.92 -17.06 -3.77
CA ILE A 134 20.09 -18.49 -4.05
C ILE A 134 21.05 -18.70 -5.22
N ARG A 135 20.91 -17.96 -6.32
CA ARG A 135 21.81 -18.04 -7.47
C ARG A 135 23.27 -17.69 -7.11
N ILE A 136 23.48 -16.59 -6.38
CA ILE A 136 24.82 -16.22 -5.90
C ILE A 136 25.41 -17.32 -5.03
N THR A 137 24.60 -17.92 -4.16
CA THR A 137 25.07 -19.02 -3.29
C THR A 137 25.44 -20.26 -4.09
N ILE A 138 24.60 -20.70 -5.04
CA ILE A 138 24.88 -21.85 -5.89
C ILE A 138 26.17 -21.62 -6.70
N PHE A 139 26.29 -20.44 -7.32
CA PHE A 139 27.45 -20.08 -8.13
C PHE A 139 28.76 -20.06 -7.30
N SER A 140 28.69 -19.64 -6.04
CA SER A 140 29.85 -19.65 -5.15
C SER A 140 30.34 -21.05 -4.76
N PHE A 141 29.46 -22.07 -4.84
CA PHE A 141 29.83 -23.46 -4.58
C PHE A 141 30.37 -24.17 -5.83
N ASP A 142 29.72 -23.98 -6.97
CA ASP A 142 30.10 -24.57 -8.25
C ASP A 142 29.47 -23.75 -9.41
N GLU A 143 30.36 -23.08 -10.17
CA GLU A 143 29.95 -22.25 -11.31
C GLU A 143 29.20 -23.04 -12.40
N ASN A 144 29.51 -24.36 -12.56
CA ASN A 144 28.91 -25.21 -13.57
C ASN A 144 27.53 -25.75 -13.16
N LEU A 145 27.13 -25.61 -11.88
CA LEU A 145 25.81 -26.12 -11.44
C LEU A 145 24.67 -25.46 -12.19
N MET A 146 24.77 -24.15 -12.45
CA MET A 146 23.72 -23.39 -13.15
C MET A 146 23.54 -23.77 -14.63
N SER A 147 24.51 -24.41 -15.25
CA SER A 147 24.45 -24.88 -16.64
C SER A 147 23.70 -26.21 -16.79
N LYS A 148 23.36 -26.89 -15.70
CA LYS A 148 22.64 -28.16 -15.75
C LYS A 148 21.23 -27.99 -16.32
N GLU A 149 20.78 -28.94 -17.09
CA GLU A 149 19.49 -28.94 -17.81
C GLU A 149 18.29 -28.64 -16.89
N ILE A 150 18.31 -29.11 -15.64
CA ILE A 150 17.23 -28.87 -14.66
C ILE A 150 16.98 -27.38 -14.36
N PHE A 151 18.02 -26.52 -14.43
CA PHE A 151 17.89 -25.10 -14.23
C PHE A 151 17.41 -24.33 -15.47
N ASN A 152 17.43 -24.99 -16.64
CA ASN A 152 16.98 -24.42 -17.91
C ASN A 152 15.55 -24.84 -18.27
N GLN A 153 14.85 -25.53 -17.38
CA GLN A 153 13.44 -25.88 -17.55
C GLN A 153 12.57 -24.76 -16.95
N PHE A 154 11.57 -24.33 -17.73
CA PHE A 154 10.65 -23.26 -17.33
C PHE A 154 9.21 -23.77 -17.32
N PHE A 155 8.48 -23.42 -16.26
CA PHE A 155 7.04 -23.59 -16.15
C PHE A 155 6.41 -22.24 -15.86
N LEU A 156 5.44 -21.79 -16.66
CA LEU A 156 4.85 -20.46 -16.59
C LEU A 156 5.91 -19.32 -16.58
N GLU A 157 6.96 -19.50 -17.40
CA GLU A 157 8.10 -18.57 -17.52
C GLU A 157 8.97 -18.44 -16.26
N LEU A 158 8.78 -19.31 -15.26
CA LEU A 158 9.58 -19.38 -14.03
C LEU A 158 10.43 -20.66 -14.03
N GLY A 159 11.73 -20.51 -13.74
CA GLY A 159 12.65 -21.62 -13.56
C GLY A 159 12.55 -22.25 -12.16
N LEU A 160 13.30 -23.33 -11.95
CA LEU A 160 13.33 -24.07 -10.67
C LEU A 160 13.67 -23.17 -9.47
N ILE A 161 14.66 -22.28 -9.62
CA ILE A 161 15.07 -21.36 -8.54
C ILE A 161 13.96 -20.34 -8.26
N ASP A 162 13.26 -19.85 -9.30
CA ASP A 162 12.19 -18.89 -9.12
C ASP A 162 11.00 -19.51 -8.36
N TRP A 163 10.61 -20.74 -8.69
CA TRP A 163 9.59 -21.48 -7.95
C TRP A 163 10.01 -21.77 -6.51
N SER A 164 11.25 -22.22 -6.31
CA SER A 164 11.77 -22.50 -4.97
C SER A 164 11.79 -21.25 -4.09
N SER A 165 12.26 -20.12 -4.63
CA SER A 165 12.28 -18.85 -3.93
C SER A 165 10.88 -18.31 -3.63
N LEU A 166 9.91 -18.52 -4.53
CA LEU A 166 8.52 -18.14 -4.32
C LEU A 166 7.89 -18.95 -3.17
N ILE A 167 8.13 -20.26 -3.12
CA ILE A 167 7.68 -21.14 -2.02
C ILE A 167 8.30 -20.70 -0.69
N ILE A 168 9.62 -20.53 -0.65
CA ILE A 168 10.34 -20.09 0.57
C ILE A 168 9.79 -18.77 1.07
N THR A 169 9.60 -17.80 0.17
CA THR A 169 9.07 -16.48 0.50
C THR A 169 7.65 -16.58 1.08
N ALA A 170 6.76 -17.34 0.45
CA ALA A 170 5.39 -17.53 0.92
C ALA A 170 5.33 -18.18 2.31
N ILE A 171 6.16 -19.20 2.55
CA ILE A 171 6.25 -19.89 3.85
C ILE A 171 6.75 -18.93 4.94
N ILE A 172 7.83 -18.18 4.68
CA ILE A 172 8.39 -17.23 5.65
C ILE A 172 7.36 -16.16 5.98
N GLN A 173 6.69 -15.58 4.98
CA GLN A 173 5.65 -14.57 5.20
C GLN A 173 4.47 -15.13 6.02
N TYR A 174 4.01 -16.36 5.72
CA TYR A 174 2.95 -16.98 6.51
C TYR A 174 3.30 -17.03 8.00
N TYR A 175 4.47 -17.54 8.37
CA TYR A 175 4.88 -17.63 9.77
C TYR A 175 5.07 -16.26 10.43
N LEU A 176 5.66 -15.31 9.74
CA LEU A 176 5.85 -13.96 10.26
C LEU A 176 4.52 -13.23 10.48
N PHE A 177 3.61 -13.31 9.51
CA PHE A 177 2.40 -12.50 9.50
C PHE A 177 1.26 -13.07 10.32
N THR A 178 1.24 -14.39 10.57
CA THR A 178 0.29 -15.03 11.49
C THR A 178 0.70 -14.96 12.96
N SER A 179 1.76 -14.22 13.25
CA SER A 179 2.26 -13.97 14.60
C SER A 179 1.38 -13.00 15.40
N ASN A 180 1.70 -12.82 16.67
CA ASN A 180 0.97 -11.89 17.54
C ASN A 180 1.23 -10.42 17.18
N ILE A 181 0.35 -9.52 17.61
CA ILE A 181 0.39 -8.08 17.30
C ILE A 181 1.70 -7.39 17.73
N LYS A 182 2.38 -7.89 18.78
CA LYS A 182 3.68 -7.37 19.23
C LYS A 182 4.76 -7.68 18.19
N THR A 183 4.77 -8.89 17.65
CA THR A 183 5.69 -9.30 16.58
C THR A 183 5.42 -8.49 15.31
N ILE A 184 4.16 -8.31 14.92
CA ILE A 184 3.75 -7.47 13.79
C ILE A 184 4.28 -6.05 13.94
N LYS A 185 4.09 -5.43 15.09
CA LYS A 185 4.65 -4.09 15.40
C LYS A 185 6.17 -4.06 15.27
N ASN A 186 6.86 -5.08 15.75
CA ASN A 186 8.32 -5.16 15.68
C ASN A 186 8.80 -5.30 14.22
N ILE A 187 8.10 -6.09 13.40
CA ILE A 187 8.39 -6.21 11.96
C ILE A 187 8.26 -4.84 11.29
N ILE A 188 7.15 -4.11 11.54
CA ILE A 188 6.92 -2.76 10.99
C ILE A 188 8.06 -1.81 11.38
N ASN A 189 8.44 -1.79 12.66
CA ASN A 189 9.49 -0.89 13.13
C ASN A 189 10.87 -1.27 12.58
N PHE A 190 11.20 -2.57 12.56
CA PHE A 190 12.48 -3.05 12.07
C PHE A 190 12.63 -2.82 10.56
N SER A 191 11.63 -3.18 9.78
CA SER A 191 11.67 -3.01 8.33
C SER A 191 11.72 -1.51 7.93
N GLY A 192 10.94 -0.64 8.58
CA GLY A 192 10.95 0.79 8.32
C GLY A 192 12.31 1.45 8.59
N ILE A 193 13.00 1.05 9.67
CA ILE A 193 14.36 1.54 9.95
C ILE A 193 15.36 0.94 8.96
N SER A 194 15.25 -0.35 8.68
CA SER A 194 16.17 -1.06 7.77
C SER A 194 16.22 -0.45 6.38
N VAL A 195 15.09 0.01 5.87
CA VAL A 195 15.08 0.67 4.55
C VAL A 195 15.90 1.94 4.54
N TYR A 196 15.75 2.82 5.53
CA TYR A 196 16.56 4.04 5.59
C TYR A 196 18.03 3.76 5.71
N LEU A 197 18.41 2.78 6.54
CA LEU A 197 19.80 2.35 6.66
C LEU A 197 20.36 1.84 5.32
N SER A 198 19.56 1.05 4.59
CA SER A 198 19.96 0.53 3.28
C SER A 198 20.11 1.63 2.25
N MET A 199 19.16 2.57 2.19
CA MET A 199 19.24 3.68 1.25
C MET A 199 20.41 4.61 1.55
N LEU A 200 20.67 4.93 2.82
CA LEU A 200 21.84 5.71 3.22
C LEU A 200 23.15 5.00 2.85
N PHE A 201 23.21 3.69 3.07
CA PHE A 201 24.36 2.88 2.67
C PHE A 201 24.57 2.94 1.15
N PHE A 202 23.49 2.82 0.38
CA PHE A 202 23.57 2.88 -1.06
C PHE A 202 23.93 4.28 -1.59
N VAL A 203 23.36 5.34 -1.00
CA VAL A 203 23.77 6.73 -1.27
C VAL A 203 25.26 6.91 -1.01
N TYR A 204 25.77 6.41 0.11
CA TYR A 204 27.20 6.50 0.45
C TYR A 204 28.09 5.81 -0.60
N ILE A 205 27.74 4.59 -1.03
CA ILE A 205 28.50 3.86 -2.05
C ILE A 205 28.54 4.64 -3.37
N ILE A 206 27.38 5.12 -3.83
CA ILE A 206 27.27 5.87 -5.08
C ILE A 206 28.06 7.18 -4.97
N TYR A 207 27.86 7.95 -3.89
CA TYR A 207 28.56 9.21 -3.67
C TYR A 207 30.07 9.05 -3.66
N SER A 208 30.61 8.03 -2.99
CA SER A 208 32.05 7.76 -2.92
C SER A 208 32.72 7.48 -4.28
N LYS A 209 31.91 7.15 -5.30
CA LYS A 209 32.40 6.86 -6.67
C LYS A 209 32.28 8.03 -7.65
N ILE A 210 31.37 8.97 -7.41
CA ILE A 210 30.96 9.97 -8.43
C ILE A 210 31.01 11.42 -7.93
N GLU A 211 31.04 11.66 -6.61
CA GLU A 211 31.16 12.95 -5.91
C GLU A 211 30.54 14.20 -6.61
N VAL A 212 31.38 15.01 -7.30
CA VAL A 212 31.00 16.34 -7.82
C VAL A 212 29.97 16.28 -8.96
N ASP A 213 30.06 15.29 -9.84
CA ASP A 213 29.16 15.18 -11.00
C ASP A 213 27.74 14.89 -10.56
N LEU A 214 27.55 14.18 -9.46
CA LEU A 214 26.25 13.86 -8.91
C LEU A 214 25.54 15.10 -8.37
N LEU A 215 26.26 15.98 -7.67
CA LEU A 215 25.69 17.23 -7.15
C LEU A 215 25.26 18.17 -8.28
N ASN A 216 26.08 18.27 -9.33
CA ASN A 216 25.74 19.08 -10.50
C ASN A 216 24.51 18.54 -11.24
N SER A 217 24.40 17.22 -11.38
CA SER A 217 23.23 16.58 -12.00
C SER A 217 21.97 16.74 -11.17
N PHE A 218 22.08 16.69 -9.84
CA PHE A 218 20.96 16.97 -8.94
C PHE A 218 20.47 18.41 -9.11
N HIS A 219 21.38 19.39 -9.21
CA HIS A 219 21.06 20.79 -9.49
C HIS A 219 20.36 20.99 -10.83
N SER A 220 20.72 20.22 -11.86
CA SER A 220 20.11 20.35 -13.19
C SER A 220 18.63 19.93 -13.24
N ILE A 221 18.19 19.06 -12.32
CA ILE A 221 16.78 18.63 -12.22
C ILE A 221 15.92 19.70 -11.55
N PHE A 222 16.46 20.43 -10.55
CA PHE A 222 15.73 21.43 -9.79
C PHE A 222 15.97 22.83 -10.35
N LYS A 223 15.23 23.18 -11.41
CA LYS A 223 15.32 24.49 -12.07
C LYS A 223 14.31 25.45 -11.45
N PHE A 224 14.78 26.31 -10.56
CA PHE A 224 13.91 27.25 -9.81
C PHE A 224 13.29 28.30 -10.74
N ASP A 225 14.02 28.78 -11.74
CA ASP A 225 13.55 29.84 -12.67
C ASP A 225 12.38 29.38 -13.56
N GLU A 226 12.27 28.08 -13.81
CA GLU A 226 11.20 27.50 -14.61
C GLU A 226 9.98 27.07 -13.78
N ALA A 227 10.13 26.95 -12.46
CA ALA A 227 9.10 26.34 -11.60
C ALA A 227 7.80 27.15 -11.51
N LEU A 228 7.88 28.47 -11.58
CA LEU A 228 6.74 29.39 -11.49
C LEU A 228 6.04 29.63 -12.85
N ASN A 229 6.47 28.95 -13.91
CA ASN A 229 5.83 29.08 -15.20
C ASN A 229 4.46 28.38 -15.19
N ILE A 230 3.43 29.06 -15.73
CA ILE A 230 2.06 28.53 -15.86
C ILE A 230 2.01 27.23 -16.66
N GLN A 231 2.99 26.99 -17.54
CA GLN A 231 3.15 25.74 -18.29
C GLN A 231 3.39 24.52 -17.38
N ASN A 232 3.87 24.73 -16.14
CA ASN A 232 4.05 23.67 -15.14
C ASN A 232 2.78 23.36 -14.33
N ALA A 233 1.67 24.06 -14.54
CA ALA A 233 0.42 23.81 -13.83
C ALA A 233 -0.17 22.42 -14.14
N ILE A 234 -0.20 22.01 -15.41
CA ILE A 234 -0.69 20.69 -15.82
C ILE A 234 0.22 19.59 -15.30
N PRO A 235 1.56 19.63 -15.45
CA PRO A 235 2.48 18.70 -14.80
C PRO A 235 2.29 18.61 -13.28
N LEU A 236 2.15 19.75 -12.58
CA LEU A 236 1.91 19.78 -11.13
C LEU A 236 0.64 19.01 -10.74
N ILE A 237 -0.46 19.26 -11.45
CA ILE A 237 -1.74 18.61 -11.22
C ILE A 237 -1.64 17.10 -11.49
N THR A 238 -0.93 16.71 -12.54
CA THR A 238 -0.71 15.30 -12.88
C THR A 238 0.12 14.58 -11.80
N VAL A 239 1.23 15.18 -11.35
CA VAL A 239 2.06 14.64 -10.27
C VAL A 239 1.24 14.49 -9.00
N PHE A 240 0.49 15.53 -8.62
CA PHE A 240 -0.41 15.49 -7.47
C PHE A 240 -1.39 14.32 -7.55
N GLY A 241 -2.10 14.16 -8.69
CA GLY A 241 -3.06 13.08 -8.88
C GLY A 241 -2.42 11.69 -8.81
N THR A 242 -1.26 11.51 -9.45
CA THR A 242 -0.52 10.24 -9.46
C THR A 242 -0.04 9.84 -8.07
N MET A 243 0.56 10.78 -7.33
CA MET A 243 1.04 10.52 -5.97
C MET A 243 -0.12 10.29 -5.00
N PHE A 244 -1.22 11.03 -5.15
CA PHE A 244 -2.43 10.78 -4.38
C PHE A 244 -3.01 9.39 -4.65
N ALA A 245 -3.13 9.00 -5.92
CA ALA A 245 -3.64 7.68 -6.32
C ALA A 245 -2.83 6.54 -5.70
N TYR A 246 -1.50 6.69 -5.61
CA TYR A 246 -0.63 5.73 -4.97
C TYR A 246 -1.00 5.44 -3.51
N PHE A 247 -1.37 6.48 -2.73
CA PHE A 247 -1.77 6.34 -1.33
C PHE A 247 -3.26 6.06 -1.12
N SER A 248 -4.09 6.24 -2.15
CA SER A 248 -5.55 6.24 -2.05
C SER A 248 -6.15 4.98 -1.43
N ILE A 249 -5.53 3.82 -1.68
CA ILE A 249 -5.97 2.53 -1.17
C ILE A 249 -5.84 2.46 0.36
N ILE A 250 -4.74 3.00 0.92
CA ILE A 250 -4.47 2.98 2.36
C ILE A 250 -5.41 3.92 3.12
N ILE A 251 -5.77 5.05 2.50
CA ILE A 251 -6.67 6.04 3.09
C ILE A 251 -7.99 5.40 3.54
N VAL A 252 -8.56 4.52 2.72
CA VAL A 252 -9.87 3.91 2.97
C VAL A 252 -9.83 2.98 4.18
N ASN A 253 -8.82 2.12 4.29
CA ASN A 253 -8.71 1.13 5.37
C ASN A 253 -7.75 1.51 6.48
N PHE A 254 -7.42 2.79 6.65
CA PHE A 254 -6.47 3.25 7.67
C PHE A 254 -6.93 2.88 9.10
N GLY A 255 -8.21 2.61 9.30
CA GLY A 255 -8.79 2.09 10.53
C GLY A 255 -8.16 0.78 11.03
N ASP A 256 -7.65 -0.07 10.12
CA ASP A 256 -7.01 -1.33 10.48
C ASP A 256 -5.75 -1.14 11.32
N TYR A 257 -5.10 0.01 11.19
CA TYR A 257 -3.87 0.38 11.87
C TYR A 257 -4.15 1.34 13.05
N SER A 258 -5.00 2.34 12.82
CA SER A 258 -5.27 3.39 13.79
C SER A 258 -5.92 2.85 15.08
N LYS A 259 -6.65 1.73 15.03
CA LYS A 259 -7.23 1.08 16.21
C LYS A 259 -6.22 0.68 17.29
N HIS A 260 -4.94 0.56 16.92
CA HIS A 260 -3.85 0.19 17.83
C HIS A 260 -3.11 1.39 18.45
N LEU A 261 -3.39 2.61 17.99
CA LEU A 261 -2.76 3.84 18.47
C LEU A 261 -3.27 4.25 19.85
N LYS A 262 -2.37 4.73 20.69
CA LYS A 262 -2.69 5.13 22.07
C LYS A 262 -3.79 6.17 22.15
N ASN A 263 -3.68 7.23 21.35
CA ASN A 263 -4.60 8.37 21.34
C ASN A 263 -4.59 9.09 20.00
N GLU A 264 -5.42 10.11 19.86
CA GLU A 264 -5.57 10.90 18.64
C GLU A 264 -4.31 11.72 18.31
N THR A 265 -3.60 12.24 19.31
CA THR A 265 -2.36 12.99 19.12
C THR A 265 -1.27 12.13 18.47
N GLU A 266 -1.11 10.87 18.93
CA GLU A 266 -0.17 9.92 18.34
C GLU A 266 -0.55 9.58 16.87
N LEU A 267 -1.84 9.57 16.57
CA LEU A 267 -2.34 9.37 15.21
C LEU A 267 -1.99 10.57 14.31
N GLU A 268 -2.29 11.77 14.75
CA GLU A 268 -2.04 13.00 13.97
C GLU A 268 -0.55 13.21 13.70
N ILE A 269 0.28 13.21 14.74
CA ILE A 269 1.74 13.35 14.62
C ILE A 269 2.31 12.26 13.71
N GLY A 270 1.86 11.02 13.91
CA GLY A 270 2.28 9.89 13.11
C GLY A 270 1.90 10.03 11.64
N ASN A 271 0.71 10.53 11.32
CA ASN A 271 0.31 10.79 9.94
C ASN A 271 1.08 11.96 9.31
N TYR A 272 1.37 13.02 10.05
CA TYR A 272 2.24 14.10 9.57
C TYR A 272 3.65 13.61 9.24
N SER A 273 4.13 12.54 9.87
CA SER A 273 5.42 11.93 9.53
C SER A 273 5.49 11.37 8.11
N LEU A 274 4.34 11.17 7.43
CA LEU A 274 4.29 10.86 6.00
C LEU A 274 5.06 11.89 5.16
N LEU A 275 4.88 13.19 5.46
CA LEU A 275 5.55 14.27 4.71
C LEU A 275 7.07 14.16 4.83
N LEU A 276 7.57 13.90 6.05
CA LEU A 276 8.99 13.69 6.27
C LEU A 276 9.50 12.44 5.52
N ASN A 277 8.74 11.35 5.55
CA ASN A 277 9.05 10.14 4.80
C ASN A 277 9.11 10.39 3.29
N ILE A 278 8.16 11.15 2.72
CA ILE A 278 8.16 11.54 1.30
C ILE A 278 9.46 12.30 0.95
N ILE A 279 9.82 13.31 1.73
CA ILE A 279 11.01 14.13 1.48
C ILE A 279 12.27 13.26 1.52
N LEU A 280 12.48 12.53 2.60
CA LEU A 280 13.67 11.71 2.79
C LEU A 280 13.80 10.63 1.70
N PHE A 281 12.71 9.91 1.45
CA PHE A 281 12.72 8.82 0.49
C PHE A 281 12.91 9.32 -0.95
N SER A 282 12.15 10.34 -1.37
CA SER A 282 12.26 10.90 -2.71
C SER A 282 13.68 11.42 -2.99
N SER A 283 14.26 12.16 -2.03
CA SER A 283 15.62 12.69 -2.18
C SER A 283 16.64 11.56 -2.35
N MET A 284 16.60 10.53 -1.51
CA MET A 284 17.50 9.40 -1.60
C MET A 284 17.29 8.58 -2.88
N ALA A 285 16.04 8.33 -3.27
CA ALA A 285 15.72 7.54 -4.46
C ALA A 285 16.23 8.23 -5.74
N VAL A 286 16.01 9.54 -5.87
CA VAL A 286 16.51 10.33 -7.01
C VAL A 286 18.03 10.34 -7.01
N PHE A 287 18.66 10.55 -5.85
CA PHE A 287 20.11 10.59 -5.72
C PHE A 287 20.78 9.25 -6.10
N ILE A 288 20.21 8.13 -5.64
CA ILE A 288 20.68 6.79 -6.01
C ILE A 288 20.59 6.57 -7.51
N THR A 289 19.46 6.91 -8.12
CA THR A 289 19.24 6.63 -9.54
C THR A 289 20.10 7.50 -10.44
N LEU A 290 20.18 8.79 -10.17
CA LEU A 290 21.08 9.70 -10.91
C LEU A 290 22.54 9.27 -10.79
N GLY A 291 22.98 8.96 -9.59
CA GLY A 291 24.35 8.52 -9.38
C GLY A 291 24.67 7.22 -10.10
N THR A 292 23.71 6.30 -10.14
CA THR A 292 23.86 5.04 -10.86
C THR A 292 23.92 5.29 -12.38
N ASP A 293 23.09 6.15 -12.91
CA ASP A 293 23.08 6.50 -14.32
C ASP A 293 24.42 7.13 -14.75
N ILE A 294 24.93 8.09 -13.98
CA ILE A 294 26.24 8.71 -14.23
C ILE A 294 27.38 7.67 -14.15
N PHE A 295 27.32 6.77 -13.15
CA PHE A 295 28.36 5.75 -12.96
C PHE A 295 28.44 4.80 -14.16
N PHE A 296 27.28 4.32 -14.67
CA PHE A 296 27.28 3.41 -15.80
C PHE A 296 27.61 4.11 -17.13
N ASN A 297 27.14 5.32 -17.35
CA ASN A 297 27.50 6.11 -18.54
C ASN A 297 29.00 6.38 -18.62
N LYS A 298 29.69 6.62 -17.48
CA LYS A 298 31.15 6.74 -17.41
C LYS A 298 31.88 5.42 -17.74
N GLN A 299 31.26 4.28 -17.47
CA GLN A 299 31.83 2.96 -17.77
C GLN A 299 31.54 2.47 -19.21
N LEU A 300 30.99 3.35 -20.08
CA LEU A 300 30.62 3.01 -21.47
C LEU A 300 29.60 1.87 -21.58
N ILE A 301 28.82 1.63 -20.52
CA ILE A 301 27.68 0.74 -20.57
C ILE A 301 26.54 1.55 -21.15
N ASN A 302 26.22 1.33 -22.44
CA ASN A 302 25.05 1.96 -23.08
C ASN A 302 23.76 1.44 -22.48
N LEU A 303 23.24 2.14 -21.47
CA LEU A 303 21.91 1.88 -20.95
C LEU A 303 20.89 2.51 -21.91
N GLU A 304 20.04 1.69 -22.52
CA GLU A 304 18.95 2.15 -23.38
C GLU A 304 17.94 3.02 -22.61
N ARG A 305 17.92 2.91 -21.27
CA ARG A 305 17.04 3.67 -20.36
C ARG A 305 17.62 3.79 -18.97
N VAL A 306 17.20 4.82 -18.24
CA VAL A 306 17.52 4.99 -16.82
C VAL A 306 16.93 3.83 -16.00
N LEU A 307 17.77 3.21 -15.16
CA LEU A 307 17.33 2.15 -14.27
C LEU A 307 16.52 2.73 -13.11
N THR A 308 15.22 2.45 -13.09
CA THR A 308 14.30 2.97 -12.06
C THR A 308 13.94 1.93 -10.99
N ASN A 309 14.43 0.70 -11.12
CA ASN A 309 14.18 -0.38 -10.16
C ASN A 309 15.45 -0.64 -9.33
N PRO A 310 15.39 -0.57 -7.98
CA PRO A 310 16.57 -0.77 -7.14
C PRO A 310 17.21 -2.16 -7.29
N THR A 311 16.42 -3.19 -7.62
CA THR A 311 16.96 -4.55 -7.85
C THR A 311 17.78 -4.62 -9.13
N ASP A 312 17.34 -3.93 -10.20
CA ASP A 312 18.07 -3.88 -11.47
C ASP A 312 19.36 -3.06 -11.33
N ILE A 313 19.32 -1.97 -10.55
CA ILE A 313 20.49 -1.16 -10.23
C ILE A 313 21.56 -2.01 -9.53
N VAL A 314 21.17 -2.78 -8.52
CA VAL A 314 22.09 -3.61 -7.74
C VAL A 314 22.68 -4.75 -8.57
N ALA A 315 21.89 -5.32 -9.49
CA ALA A 315 22.36 -6.39 -10.38
C ALA A 315 23.49 -5.94 -11.32
N GLN A 316 23.62 -4.64 -11.58
CA GLN A 316 24.69 -4.07 -12.41
C GLN A 316 25.97 -3.69 -11.61
N LEU A 317 25.92 -3.76 -10.29
CA LEU A 317 27.09 -3.50 -9.46
C LEU A 317 27.96 -4.76 -9.38
N ASP A 318 29.16 -4.69 -9.92
CA ASP A 318 30.13 -5.82 -9.94
C ASP A 318 30.82 -5.98 -8.57
N GLN A 319 30.02 -6.10 -7.50
CA GLN A 319 30.50 -6.29 -6.13
C GLN A 319 29.56 -7.19 -5.33
N THR A 320 29.84 -8.49 -5.33
CA THR A 320 28.99 -9.53 -4.73
C THR A 320 28.56 -9.24 -3.29
N ASN A 321 29.46 -8.75 -2.43
CA ASN A 321 29.14 -8.46 -1.02
C ASN A 321 28.13 -7.30 -0.90
N ILE A 322 28.26 -6.28 -1.73
CA ILE A 322 27.32 -5.15 -1.77
C ILE A 322 25.97 -5.64 -2.27
N THR A 323 25.96 -6.42 -3.35
CA THR A 323 24.74 -7.01 -3.91
C THR A 323 23.99 -7.84 -2.87
N ILE A 324 24.68 -8.74 -2.15
CA ILE A 324 24.06 -9.54 -1.07
C ILE A 324 23.46 -8.63 0.00
N THR A 325 24.23 -7.64 0.47
CA THR A 325 23.76 -6.73 1.53
C THR A 325 22.51 -5.98 1.11
N VAL A 326 22.49 -5.40 -0.08
CA VAL A 326 21.34 -4.64 -0.58
C VAL A 326 20.12 -5.55 -0.80
N LEU A 327 20.32 -6.77 -1.36
CA LEU A 327 19.23 -7.73 -1.53
C LEU A 327 18.57 -8.12 -0.20
N ILE A 328 19.35 -8.32 0.86
CA ILE A 328 18.82 -8.60 2.21
C ILE A 328 17.94 -7.42 2.68
N PHE A 329 18.42 -6.19 2.53
CA PHE A 329 17.65 -5.02 2.89
C PHE A 329 16.36 -4.87 2.06
N VAL A 330 16.41 -5.11 0.75
CA VAL A 330 15.23 -5.10 -0.13
C VAL A 330 14.20 -6.15 0.32
N ILE A 331 14.65 -7.35 0.69
CA ILE A 331 13.77 -8.41 1.22
C ILE A 331 13.10 -7.93 2.51
N ILE A 332 13.86 -7.42 3.48
CA ILE A 332 13.33 -6.97 4.79
C ILE A 332 12.29 -5.86 4.59
N SER A 333 12.59 -4.86 3.78
CA SER A 333 11.68 -3.75 3.52
C SER A 333 10.41 -4.20 2.81
N SER A 334 10.57 -5.01 1.77
CA SER A 334 9.43 -5.50 0.98
C SER A 334 8.53 -6.43 1.77
N VAL A 335 9.08 -7.22 2.72
CA VAL A 335 8.29 -8.01 3.68
C VAL A 335 7.48 -7.09 4.59
N GLY A 336 8.07 -6.01 5.11
CA GLY A 336 7.35 -5.01 5.91
C GLY A 336 6.20 -4.35 5.15
N THR A 337 6.47 -3.94 3.92
CA THR A 337 5.45 -3.40 3.01
C THR A 337 4.30 -4.41 2.78
N ASN A 338 4.63 -5.65 2.43
CA ASN A 338 3.63 -6.67 2.11
C ASN A 338 2.75 -7.00 3.32
N LEU A 339 3.33 -7.00 4.52
CA LEU A 339 2.59 -7.13 5.77
C LEU A 339 1.55 -6.01 5.91
N ILE A 340 1.99 -4.77 5.78
CA ILE A 340 1.16 -3.59 6.05
C ILE A 340 0.13 -3.38 4.94
N ALA A 341 0.58 -3.21 3.70
CA ALA A 341 -0.29 -2.77 2.63
C ALA A 341 -1.29 -3.87 2.17
N ASN A 342 -0.91 -5.13 2.35
CA ASN A 342 -1.61 -6.25 1.72
C ASN A 342 -2.13 -7.29 2.71
N TYR A 343 -1.29 -7.83 3.59
CA TYR A 343 -1.71 -8.93 4.47
C TYR A 343 -2.72 -8.47 5.53
N ILE A 344 -2.46 -7.39 6.24
CA ILE A 344 -3.35 -6.92 7.32
C ILE A 344 -4.75 -6.60 6.79
N PRO A 345 -4.94 -5.80 5.71
CA PRO A 345 -6.26 -5.52 5.17
C PRO A 345 -6.99 -6.75 4.65
N SER A 346 -6.29 -7.67 3.98
CA SER A 346 -6.90 -8.89 3.48
C SER A 346 -7.34 -9.81 4.63
N SER A 347 -6.54 -9.92 5.68
CA SER A 347 -6.86 -10.74 6.85
C SER A 347 -8.10 -10.23 7.56
N TYR A 348 -8.17 -8.93 7.88
CA TYR A 348 -9.37 -8.36 8.52
C TYR A 348 -10.61 -8.46 7.62
N SER A 349 -10.47 -8.30 6.31
CA SER A 349 -11.58 -8.43 5.36
C SER A 349 -12.10 -9.87 5.29
N LEU A 350 -11.23 -10.86 5.19
CA LEU A 350 -11.60 -12.28 5.20
C LEU A 350 -12.26 -12.69 6.53
N ILE A 351 -11.67 -12.29 7.66
CA ILE A 351 -12.24 -12.58 8.98
C ILE A 351 -13.62 -11.92 9.12
N ASN A 352 -13.80 -10.68 8.65
CA ASN A 352 -15.12 -10.02 8.69
C ASN A 352 -16.14 -10.69 7.75
N PHE A 353 -15.70 -11.34 6.69
CA PHE A 353 -16.60 -12.08 5.79
C PHE A 353 -17.15 -13.35 6.45
N MET A 354 -16.29 -14.09 7.20
CA MET A 354 -16.66 -15.32 7.93
C MET A 354 -16.13 -15.30 9.38
N PRO A 355 -16.64 -14.42 10.27
CA PRO A 355 -16.07 -14.22 11.59
C PRO A 355 -16.04 -15.47 12.46
N SER A 356 -17.06 -16.34 12.38
CA SER A 356 -17.16 -17.58 13.16
C SER A 356 -16.27 -18.72 12.65
N LYS A 357 -15.74 -18.61 11.41
CA LYS A 357 -14.98 -19.71 10.75
C LYS A 357 -13.50 -19.39 10.59
N LEU A 358 -13.14 -18.12 10.45
CA LEU A 358 -11.77 -17.72 10.14
C LEU A 358 -11.07 -17.10 11.35
N SER A 359 -9.80 -17.46 11.50
CA SER A 359 -8.83 -16.88 12.43
C SER A 359 -7.70 -16.21 11.65
N ILE A 360 -6.81 -15.50 12.34
CA ILE A 360 -5.58 -14.95 11.74
C ILE A 360 -4.79 -16.05 11.00
N LYS A 361 -4.68 -17.23 11.59
CA LYS A 361 -3.91 -18.33 10.97
C LYS A 361 -4.59 -18.89 9.73
N SER A 362 -5.90 -19.14 9.77
CA SER A 362 -6.63 -19.70 8.63
C SER A 362 -6.78 -18.66 7.50
N SER A 363 -7.05 -17.39 7.81
CA SER A 363 -7.04 -16.33 6.82
C SER A 363 -5.64 -16.15 6.21
N GLY A 364 -4.60 -16.20 7.04
CA GLY A 364 -3.21 -16.13 6.59
C GLY A 364 -2.83 -17.26 5.63
N LEU A 365 -3.30 -18.50 5.88
CA LEU A 365 -3.09 -19.62 4.97
C LEU A 365 -3.77 -19.38 3.62
N ILE A 366 -5.04 -18.93 3.63
CA ILE A 366 -5.77 -18.58 2.40
C ILE A 366 -5.03 -17.51 1.60
N ILE A 367 -4.59 -16.42 2.27
CA ILE A 367 -3.86 -15.33 1.63
C ILE A 367 -2.55 -15.82 1.03
N SER A 368 -1.79 -16.65 1.77
CA SER A 368 -0.50 -17.17 1.31
C SER A 368 -0.64 -18.10 0.12
N VAL A 369 -1.65 -18.98 0.12
CA VAL A 369 -1.93 -19.89 -0.99
C VAL A 369 -2.36 -19.13 -2.24
N LEU A 370 -3.34 -18.22 -2.12
CA LEU A 370 -3.78 -17.40 -3.24
C LEU A 370 -2.65 -16.52 -3.76
N GLY A 371 -1.88 -15.91 -2.85
CA GLY A 371 -0.73 -15.09 -3.21
C GLY A 371 0.37 -15.87 -3.92
N PHE A 372 0.61 -17.11 -3.53
CA PHE A 372 1.54 -18.00 -4.23
C PHE A 372 1.10 -18.25 -5.70
N PHE A 373 -0.17 -18.55 -5.93
CA PHE A 373 -0.67 -18.74 -7.30
C PHE A 373 -0.60 -17.45 -8.12
N ILE A 374 -1.00 -16.29 -7.53
CA ILE A 374 -0.90 -14.98 -8.20
C ILE A 374 0.55 -14.67 -8.56
N GLY A 375 1.49 -14.89 -7.63
CA GLY A 375 2.92 -14.71 -7.89
C GLY A 375 3.45 -15.64 -8.96
N GLY A 376 3.00 -16.92 -9.00
CA GLY A 376 3.39 -17.92 -9.98
C GLY A 376 2.97 -17.60 -11.42
N ILE A 377 1.81 -16.94 -11.60
CA ILE A 377 1.32 -16.52 -12.92
C ILE A 377 1.68 -15.07 -13.26
N TRP A 378 2.51 -14.42 -12.44
CA TRP A 378 2.83 -13.00 -12.62
C TRP A 378 3.44 -12.71 -13.99
N VAL A 379 4.51 -13.43 -14.36
CA VAL A 379 5.25 -13.18 -15.60
C VAL A 379 4.42 -13.56 -16.82
N SER A 380 3.81 -14.75 -16.81
CA SER A 380 3.11 -15.32 -17.94
C SER A 380 1.78 -14.63 -18.28
N ILE A 381 1.10 -14.03 -17.28
CA ILE A 381 -0.27 -13.50 -17.46
C ILE A 381 -0.39 -12.06 -16.95
N ILE A 382 -0.09 -11.81 -15.66
CA ILE A 382 -0.49 -10.56 -14.99
C ILE A 382 0.32 -9.37 -15.50
N SER A 383 1.62 -9.53 -15.72
CA SER A 383 2.48 -8.46 -16.20
C SER A 383 2.07 -7.92 -17.57
N GLN A 384 1.43 -8.76 -18.39
CA GLN A 384 0.95 -8.42 -19.73
C GLN A 384 -0.30 -7.53 -19.70
N ILE A 385 -1.14 -7.65 -18.67
CA ILE A 385 -2.36 -6.83 -18.49
C ILE A 385 -2.00 -5.39 -18.08
N GLY A 386 -0.88 -5.22 -17.38
CA GLY A 386 -0.42 -3.94 -16.85
C GLY A 386 -0.97 -3.63 -15.45
N LEU A 387 -0.06 -3.53 -14.48
CA LEU A 387 -0.39 -3.28 -13.07
C LEU A 387 -1.13 -1.97 -12.87
N LEU A 388 -0.76 -0.90 -13.58
CA LEU A 388 -1.36 0.42 -13.44
C LEU A 388 -2.84 0.43 -13.82
N SER A 389 -3.23 -0.26 -14.89
CA SER A 389 -4.63 -0.34 -15.32
C SER A 389 -5.53 -1.02 -14.25
N ILE A 390 -5.00 -2.04 -13.58
CA ILE A 390 -5.69 -2.72 -12.48
C ILE A 390 -5.83 -1.77 -11.28
N VAL A 391 -4.74 -1.09 -10.91
CA VAL A 391 -4.72 -0.17 -9.76
C VAL A 391 -5.71 0.99 -9.97
N ASP A 392 -5.74 1.58 -11.16
CA ASP A 392 -6.65 2.69 -11.48
C ASP A 392 -8.13 2.26 -11.40
N THR A 393 -8.46 1.09 -11.97
CA THR A 393 -9.83 0.54 -11.91
C THR A 393 -10.27 0.29 -10.46
N VAL A 394 -9.36 -0.23 -9.64
CA VAL A 394 -9.61 -0.46 -8.22
C VAL A 394 -9.77 0.85 -7.45
N ALA A 395 -8.97 1.86 -7.75
CA ALA A 395 -9.09 3.19 -7.13
C ALA A 395 -10.46 3.81 -7.35
N ALA A 396 -11.09 3.56 -8.53
CA ALA A 396 -12.45 4.02 -8.84
C ALA A 396 -13.52 3.49 -7.86
N PHE A 397 -13.33 2.32 -7.27
CA PHE A 397 -14.26 1.78 -6.26
C PHE A 397 -14.04 2.39 -4.86
N PHE A 398 -12.81 2.70 -4.50
CA PHE A 398 -12.50 3.11 -3.14
C PHE A 398 -12.85 4.57 -2.84
N GLY A 399 -12.82 5.44 -3.83
CA GLY A 399 -13.29 6.82 -3.68
C GLY A 399 -14.75 6.87 -3.18
N PRO A 400 -15.71 6.25 -3.89
CA PRO A 400 -17.11 6.18 -3.45
C PRO A 400 -17.29 5.65 -2.03
N ILE A 401 -16.61 4.54 -1.69
CA ILE A 401 -16.70 3.94 -0.35
C ILE A 401 -16.22 4.94 0.70
N PHE A 402 -15.06 5.58 0.48
CA PHE A 402 -14.53 6.58 1.39
C PHE A 402 -15.51 7.75 1.59
N GLY A 403 -16.00 8.34 0.50
CA GLY A 403 -16.93 9.46 0.55
C GLY A 403 -18.19 9.14 1.35
N VAL A 404 -18.79 7.98 1.09
CA VAL A 404 -20.01 7.51 1.75
C VAL A 404 -19.78 7.32 3.25
N ILE A 405 -18.72 6.63 3.68
CA ILE A 405 -18.47 6.36 5.11
C ILE A 405 -18.10 7.64 5.89
N ILE A 406 -17.31 8.52 5.29
CA ILE A 406 -16.88 9.76 5.95
C ILE A 406 -18.06 10.71 6.12
N VAL A 407 -18.86 10.92 5.07
CA VAL A 407 -20.01 11.78 5.14
C VAL A 407 -21.08 11.22 6.08
N ASP A 408 -21.31 9.91 6.06
CA ASP A 408 -22.25 9.27 7.00
C ASP A 408 -21.83 9.49 8.45
N TYR A 409 -20.55 9.24 8.77
CA TYR A 409 -20.05 9.36 10.14
C TYR A 409 -20.05 10.81 10.64
N TYR A 410 -19.47 11.74 9.86
CA TYR A 410 -19.26 13.11 10.34
C TYR A 410 -20.51 14.00 10.19
N PHE A 411 -21.27 13.88 9.10
CA PHE A 411 -22.36 14.79 8.77
C PHE A 411 -23.74 14.22 9.05
N VAL A 412 -23.99 12.93 8.76
CA VAL A 412 -25.29 12.31 8.99
C VAL A 412 -25.43 11.89 10.45
N LYS A 413 -24.50 11.10 10.97
CA LYS A 413 -24.51 10.59 12.36
C LYS A 413 -23.85 11.53 13.36
N LYS A 414 -23.20 12.62 12.89
CA LYS A 414 -22.53 13.60 13.75
C LYS A 414 -21.60 12.97 14.80
N GLN A 415 -20.85 11.94 14.38
CA GLN A 415 -19.92 11.16 15.18
C GLN A 415 -20.55 10.35 16.33
N ALA A 416 -21.89 10.27 16.38
CA ALA A 416 -22.58 9.38 17.30
C ALA A 416 -22.52 7.92 16.81
N TYR A 417 -22.37 6.98 17.73
CA TYR A 417 -22.34 5.57 17.42
C TYR A 417 -22.81 4.72 18.61
N ASN A 418 -23.39 3.56 18.31
CA ASN A 418 -23.78 2.58 19.30
C ASN A 418 -22.83 1.36 19.21
N PRO A 419 -21.89 1.17 20.18
CA PRO A 419 -20.94 0.06 20.14
C PRO A 419 -21.59 -1.33 20.18
N LYS A 420 -22.74 -1.45 20.85
CA LYS A 420 -23.47 -2.72 20.99
C LYS A 420 -24.03 -3.19 19.66
N ASP A 421 -24.61 -2.28 18.90
CA ASP A 421 -25.28 -2.59 17.63
C ASP A 421 -24.30 -2.92 16.49
N LEU A 422 -23.03 -2.57 16.63
CA LEU A 422 -22.00 -2.97 15.65
C LEU A 422 -21.82 -4.50 15.56
N PHE A 423 -22.20 -5.24 16.60
CA PHE A 423 -22.04 -6.68 16.68
C PHE A 423 -23.37 -7.40 16.91
N SER A 424 -24.48 -6.70 16.76
CA SER A 424 -25.84 -7.21 16.92
C SER A 424 -26.49 -7.51 15.56
N SER A 425 -27.18 -8.63 15.48
CA SER A 425 -28.08 -8.98 14.37
C SER A 425 -29.54 -8.76 14.72
N ASP A 426 -29.83 -7.99 15.78
CA ASP A 426 -31.22 -7.64 16.17
C ASP A 426 -31.84 -6.78 15.07
N PRO A 427 -33.03 -7.16 14.54
CA PRO A 427 -33.76 -6.34 13.58
C PRO A 427 -34.06 -4.92 14.05
N ASN A 428 -34.14 -4.68 15.36
CA ASN A 428 -34.34 -3.36 15.96
C ASN A 428 -33.02 -2.58 16.19
N GLY A 429 -31.87 -3.20 15.93
CA GLY A 429 -30.55 -2.56 16.09
C GLY A 429 -30.33 -1.43 15.07
N GLU A 430 -29.61 -0.37 15.50
CA GLU A 430 -29.37 0.84 14.70
C GLU A 430 -28.74 0.54 13.32
N TYR A 431 -27.88 -0.50 13.23
CA TYR A 431 -27.14 -0.83 12.01
C TYR A 431 -27.67 -2.05 11.26
N TYR A 432 -28.88 -2.54 11.63
CA TYR A 432 -29.50 -3.64 10.93
C TYR A 432 -30.18 -3.18 9.62
N PHE A 433 -30.70 -1.95 9.56
CA PHE A 433 -31.37 -1.39 8.40
C PHE A 433 -32.38 -2.37 7.76
N SER A 434 -32.28 -2.61 6.45
CA SER A 434 -33.13 -3.56 5.72
C SER A 434 -32.45 -4.93 5.65
N GLY A 435 -32.72 -5.83 6.62
CA GLY A 435 -32.15 -7.16 6.63
C GLY A 435 -30.62 -7.20 6.77
N GLY A 436 -30.04 -6.24 7.46
CA GLY A 436 -28.59 -6.12 7.64
C GLY A 436 -27.88 -5.31 6.53
N TRP A 437 -28.63 -4.64 5.64
CA TRP A 437 -28.12 -3.88 4.49
C TRP A 437 -28.66 -2.45 4.47
N SER A 438 -27.78 -1.48 4.28
CA SER A 438 -28.15 -0.09 4.03
C SER A 438 -28.26 0.16 2.52
N LEU A 439 -29.46 0.02 1.95
CA LEU A 439 -29.68 0.22 0.52
C LEU A 439 -29.26 1.62 0.06
N LYS A 440 -29.46 2.65 0.89
CA LYS A 440 -29.08 4.03 0.58
C LYS A 440 -27.57 4.14 0.34
N ALA A 441 -26.76 3.55 1.21
CA ALA A 441 -25.30 3.55 1.08
C ALA A 441 -24.85 2.78 -0.18
N PHE A 442 -25.48 1.64 -0.49
CA PHE A 442 -25.15 0.88 -1.70
C PHE A 442 -25.52 1.63 -2.99
N TYR A 443 -26.68 2.29 -3.04
CA TYR A 443 -27.04 3.15 -4.18
C TYR A 443 -26.06 4.31 -4.34
N ALA A 444 -25.68 4.98 -3.25
CA ALA A 444 -24.72 6.07 -3.30
C ALA A 444 -23.36 5.60 -3.84
N ILE A 445 -22.86 4.45 -3.36
CA ILE A 445 -21.58 3.87 -3.84
C ILE A 445 -21.67 3.47 -5.31
N PHE A 446 -22.74 2.78 -5.71
CA PHE A 446 -22.88 2.28 -7.08
C PHE A 446 -22.96 3.41 -8.10
N ILE A 447 -23.80 4.43 -7.85
CA ILE A 447 -23.92 5.59 -8.74
C ILE A 447 -22.57 6.35 -8.79
N ALA A 448 -21.96 6.60 -7.64
CA ALA A 448 -20.67 7.29 -7.60
C ALA A 448 -19.54 6.50 -8.29
N PHE A 449 -19.58 5.17 -8.23
CA PHE A 449 -18.67 4.31 -8.96
C PHE A 449 -18.84 4.47 -10.49
N ILE A 450 -20.06 4.59 -11.00
CA ILE A 450 -20.28 4.83 -12.44
C ILE A 450 -19.58 6.12 -12.89
N PHE A 451 -19.71 7.22 -12.12
CA PHE A 451 -19.04 8.48 -12.44
C PHE A 451 -17.51 8.36 -12.36
N SER A 452 -17.01 7.71 -11.33
CA SER A 452 -15.57 7.46 -11.14
C SER A 452 -15.00 6.59 -12.26
N ALA A 453 -15.64 5.46 -12.57
CA ALA A 453 -15.22 4.52 -13.61
C ALA A 453 -15.29 5.12 -15.01
N ALA A 454 -16.25 6.02 -15.27
CA ALA A 454 -16.37 6.70 -16.55
C ALA A 454 -15.09 7.50 -16.89
N THR A 455 -14.38 8.03 -15.90
CA THR A 455 -13.11 8.77 -16.13
C THR A 455 -11.95 7.86 -16.56
N ILE A 456 -12.07 6.55 -16.33
CA ILE A 456 -11.03 5.56 -16.66
C ILE A 456 -11.36 4.84 -17.97
N TRP A 457 -12.64 4.45 -18.14
CA TRP A 457 -13.06 3.57 -19.23
C TRP A 457 -13.58 4.32 -20.46
N ASN A 458 -13.92 5.61 -20.34
CA ASN A 458 -14.38 6.42 -21.46
C ASN A 458 -13.30 7.39 -21.91
N GLU A 459 -12.86 7.27 -23.16
CA GLU A 459 -11.78 8.11 -23.74
C GLU A 459 -12.04 9.61 -23.64
N ASN A 460 -13.29 10.05 -23.76
CA ASN A 460 -13.68 11.46 -23.68
C ASN A 460 -13.44 12.06 -22.26
N PHE A 461 -13.41 11.23 -21.22
CA PHE A 461 -13.19 11.65 -19.84
C PHE A 461 -11.82 11.25 -19.30
N ARG A 462 -10.96 10.63 -20.12
CA ARG A 462 -9.66 10.11 -19.70
C ARG A 462 -8.72 11.17 -19.10
N PHE A 463 -8.88 12.43 -19.49
CA PHE A 463 -8.14 13.54 -18.86
C PHE A 463 -8.45 13.73 -17.37
N LEU A 464 -9.54 13.17 -16.87
CA LEU A 464 -9.92 13.14 -15.45
C LEU A 464 -9.49 11.87 -14.71
N GLN A 465 -8.81 10.92 -15.36
CA GLN A 465 -8.45 9.62 -14.79
C GLN A 465 -7.72 9.74 -13.45
N SER A 466 -6.73 10.65 -13.35
CA SER A 466 -6.00 10.89 -12.10
C SER A 466 -6.87 11.40 -10.94
N TYR A 467 -8.08 11.85 -11.24
CA TYR A 467 -9.07 12.35 -10.27
C TYR A 467 -10.24 11.40 -10.02
N ALA A 468 -10.25 10.21 -10.64
CA ALA A 468 -11.31 9.22 -10.51
C ALA A 468 -11.71 8.99 -9.05
N TRP A 469 -10.73 8.88 -8.17
CA TRP A 469 -10.94 8.67 -6.75
C TRP A 469 -11.67 9.85 -6.08
N PHE A 470 -11.24 11.09 -6.35
CA PHE A 470 -11.87 12.30 -5.80
C PHE A 470 -13.30 12.47 -6.29
N ILE A 471 -13.53 12.23 -7.59
CA ILE A 471 -14.86 12.27 -8.20
C ILE A 471 -15.77 11.26 -7.51
N GLY A 472 -15.28 10.03 -7.32
CA GLY A 472 -16.01 9.00 -6.61
C GLY A 472 -16.30 9.35 -5.15
N ALA A 473 -15.31 9.89 -4.43
CA ALA A 473 -15.46 10.28 -3.03
C ALA A 473 -16.47 11.43 -2.86
N PHE A 474 -16.36 12.45 -3.69
CA PHE A 474 -17.26 13.60 -3.65
C PHE A 474 -18.69 13.21 -4.00
N THR A 475 -18.90 12.50 -5.12
CA THR A 475 -20.23 12.08 -5.57
C THR A 475 -20.86 11.09 -4.59
N GLY A 476 -20.10 10.11 -4.09
CA GLY A 476 -20.57 9.15 -3.09
C GLY A 476 -20.97 9.83 -1.78
N GLY A 477 -20.14 10.74 -1.28
CA GLY A 477 -20.45 11.52 -0.08
C GLY A 477 -21.69 12.41 -0.25
N LEU A 478 -21.80 13.11 -1.38
CA LEU A 478 -22.95 13.95 -1.68
C LEU A 478 -24.24 13.13 -1.75
N LEU A 479 -24.25 12.01 -2.46
CA LEU A 479 -25.41 11.13 -2.58
C LEU A 479 -25.78 10.53 -1.22
N GLN A 480 -24.83 10.10 -0.39
CA GLN A 480 -25.09 9.61 0.96
C GLN A 480 -25.79 10.69 1.80
N TYR A 481 -25.30 11.92 1.75
CA TYR A 481 -25.92 13.03 2.49
C TYR A 481 -27.37 13.30 2.02
N LEU A 482 -27.58 13.37 0.70
CA LEU A 482 -28.91 13.64 0.13
C LEU A 482 -29.91 12.52 0.43
N LEU A 483 -29.50 11.25 0.26
CA LEU A 483 -30.35 10.08 0.53
C LEU A 483 -30.63 9.87 2.03
N SER A 484 -29.78 10.43 2.91
CA SER A 484 -29.94 10.32 4.37
C SER A 484 -30.75 11.46 4.98
N LYS A 485 -30.94 12.59 4.27
CA LYS A 485 -31.89 13.63 4.68
C LYS A 485 -33.29 13.01 4.76
N LYS A 486 -33.92 13.16 5.91
CA LYS A 486 -35.33 12.84 6.14
C LYS A 486 -36.22 14.01 5.72
#